data_8ffbfcb66bd10c9949914bea43d8084a
#
_entry.id   8ffbfcb66bd10c9949914bea43d8084a
#
_cell.length_a   1.000
_cell.length_b   1.000
_cell.length_c   1.000
_cell.angle_alpha   90.00
_cell.angle_beta   90.00
_cell.angle_gamma   90.00
#
_symmetry.space_group_name_H-M   'P 1'
#
loop_
_entity.id
_entity.type
_entity.pdbx_description
1 polymer ?
#
loop_
_entity_poly.entity_id
_entity_poly.type
_entity_poly.pdbx_seq_one_letter_code
_entity_poly.pdbx_strand_id
1 'polypeptide(L)'
;RNPNEIPSPLIGKAAPEYALPRLADASASIGRRVLAPGNANASTGQASAHASAGSDAKGANDNLVSSQALRGQPYLLNVWASWCMPCLQEHPQMMALAQSHRIRIVGMNYKDQPADARRWLARNGNPYDEIIVDGQGRTAIDFGVYGVPETFLIDAEGRIRYKLTGALSVQTLQDQLLPAIAALESNGQPSGNTSPRPNPAP
;
A
#
# COMPACT_ATOMS: atom_id res chain seq x y z
N ARG A 1 6.29 8.05 29.77
CA ARG A 1 6.47 6.84 28.94
C ARG A 1 5.23 6.00 29.10
N ASN A 2 4.58 5.72 27.98
CA ASN A 2 3.40 4.87 27.94
C ASN A 2 3.85 3.41 28.16
N PRO A 3 3.36 2.69 29.19
CA PRO A 3 3.81 1.33 29.48
C PRO A 3 3.46 0.30 28.39
N ASN A 4 2.65 0.68 27.39
CA ASN A 4 2.28 -0.16 26.25
C ASN A 4 3.19 0.03 25.02
N GLU A 5 4.19 0.91 25.08
CA GLU A 5 5.20 1.06 24.03
C GLU A 5 6.35 0.07 24.30
N ILE A 6 6.16 -1.17 23.89
CA ILE A 6 7.30 -2.07 23.69
C ILE A 6 7.90 -1.64 22.34
N PRO A 7 9.14 -1.08 22.32
CA PRO A 7 9.77 -0.73 21.06
C PRO A 7 9.84 -1.98 20.19
N SER A 8 9.16 -1.96 19.06
CA SER A 8 9.22 -3.09 18.13
C SER A 8 10.69 -3.29 17.70
N PRO A 9 11.22 -4.52 17.77
CA PRO A 9 12.59 -4.81 17.33
C PRO A 9 12.79 -4.53 15.82
N LEU A 10 11.73 -4.20 15.10
CA LEU A 10 11.75 -3.86 13.69
C LEU A 10 12.03 -2.37 13.43
N ILE A 11 11.93 -1.49 14.44
CA ILE A 11 12.21 -0.06 14.28
C ILE A 11 13.67 0.14 13.83
N GLY A 12 13.88 0.91 12.76
CA GLY A 12 15.19 1.16 12.16
C GLY A 12 15.68 0.06 11.22
N LYS A 13 15.02 -1.10 11.18
CA LYS A 13 15.37 -2.18 10.24
C LYS A 13 14.70 -1.99 8.89
N ALA A 14 15.26 -2.62 7.86
CA ALA A 14 14.61 -2.72 6.57
C ALA A 14 13.27 -3.45 6.71
N ALA A 15 12.23 -2.90 6.07
CA ALA A 15 10.95 -3.58 5.95
C ALA A 15 11.12 -4.87 5.13
N PRO A 16 10.38 -5.93 5.44
CA PRO A 16 10.36 -7.14 4.62
C PRO A 16 10.06 -6.85 3.15
N GLU A 17 10.73 -7.55 2.27
CA GLU A 17 10.45 -7.44 0.84
C GLU A 17 9.23 -8.29 0.47
N TYR A 18 8.40 -7.76 -0.41
CA TYR A 18 7.21 -8.45 -0.91
C TYR A 18 6.88 -8.04 -2.34
N ALA A 19 6.12 -8.89 -3.01
CA ALA A 19 5.41 -8.59 -4.25
C ALA A 19 4.02 -9.21 -4.13
N LEU A 20 3.01 -8.40 -3.92
CA LEU A 20 1.64 -8.83 -3.66
C LEU A 20 0.69 -8.34 -4.74
N PRO A 21 -0.35 -9.12 -5.06
CA PRO A 21 -1.35 -8.69 -6.02
C PRO A 21 -2.10 -7.46 -5.51
N ARG A 22 -2.43 -6.57 -6.45
CA ARG A 22 -3.28 -5.42 -6.23
C ARG A 22 -4.73 -5.87 -6.04
N LEU A 23 -5.46 -5.22 -5.14
CA LEU A 23 -6.91 -5.41 -5.06
C LEU A 23 -7.54 -4.77 -6.29
N ALA A 24 -7.89 -5.59 -7.29
CA ALA A 24 -8.50 -5.10 -8.53
C ALA A 24 -9.88 -4.52 -8.28
N ASP A 25 -10.18 -3.37 -8.88
CA ASP A 25 -11.51 -2.77 -8.86
C ASP A 25 -12.53 -3.62 -9.60
N ALA A 26 -13.73 -3.76 -9.05
CA ALA A 26 -14.83 -4.50 -9.70
C ALA A 26 -15.22 -3.89 -11.06
N SER A 27 -14.95 -2.61 -11.30
CA SER A 27 -15.23 -1.92 -12.54
C SER A 27 -14.26 -2.28 -13.68
N ALA A 28 -13.04 -2.71 -13.38
CA ALA A 28 -12.07 -3.11 -14.41
C ALA A 28 -12.43 -4.44 -15.11
N SER A 29 -13.27 -5.25 -14.49
CA SER A 29 -13.70 -6.54 -15.07
C SER A 29 -14.90 -6.44 -16.04
N ILE A 30 -15.61 -5.32 -16.07
CA ILE A 30 -16.79 -5.13 -16.96
C ILE A 30 -16.39 -4.63 -18.34
N GLY A 31 -15.19 -4.05 -18.51
CA GLY A 31 -14.73 -3.44 -19.76
C GLY A 31 -14.14 -4.38 -20.80
N ARG A 32 -14.07 -5.69 -20.54
CA ARG A 32 -13.43 -6.63 -21.49
C ARG A 32 -14.35 -7.76 -21.99
N ARG A 33 -15.66 -7.52 -22.02
CA ARG A 33 -16.57 -8.36 -22.81
C ARG A 33 -16.89 -7.64 -24.11
N VAL A 34 -15.92 -7.65 -25.03
CA VAL A 34 -16.20 -7.32 -26.42
C VAL A 34 -17.12 -8.42 -26.94
N LEU A 35 -18.38 -8.06 -27.16
CA LEU A 35 -19.30 -8.88 -27.95
C LEU A 35 -18.74 -8.92 -29.38
N ALA A 36 -18.16 -10.05 -29.75
CA ALA A 36 -17.90 -10.33 -31.14
C ALA A 36 -19.28 -10.49 -31.84
N PRO A 37 -19.55 -9.75 -32.94
CA PRO A 37 -20.73 -10.01 -33.72
C PRO A 37 -20.59 -11.39 -34.36
N GLY A 38 -21.60 -12.21 -34.14
CA GLY A 38 -21.71 -13.51 -34.78
C GLY A 38 -21.67 -13.41 -36.29
N ASN A 39 -20.80 -14.18 -36.91
CA ASN A 39 -20.95 -14.54 -38.29
C ASN A 39 -20.83 -16.06 -38.41
N ALA A 40 -21.97 -16.68 -38.65
CA ALA A 40 -22.05 -18.06 -39.04
C ALA A 40 -21.56 -18.16 -40.50
N ASN A 41 -20.47 -18.86 -40.76
CA ASN A 41 -20.43 -19.75 -41.91
C ASN A 41 -19.30 -20.79 -41.76
N ALA A 42 -19.66 -22.02 -42.01
CA ALA A 42 -18.80 -23.17 -41.99
C ALA A 42 -17.94 -23.19 -43.27
N SER A 43 -16.66 -23.59 -43.13
CA SER A 43 -16.08 -24.58 -44.04
C SER A 43 -14.67 -24.99 -43.53
N THR A 44 -14.45 -26.28 -43.66
CA THR A 44 -13.31 -27.11 -43.43
C THR A 44 -12.02 -26.60 -44.06
N GLY A 45 -10.90 -26.71 -43.33
CA GLY A 45 -9.55 -26.54 -43.84
C GLY A 45 -8.48 -26.81 -42.75
N GLN A 46 -7.89 -28.00 -42.80
CA GLN A 46 -6.69 -28.34 -42.04
C GLN A 46 -5.50 -27.52 -42.55
N ALA A 47 -4.69 -26.96 -41.67
CA ALA A 47 -3.23 -26.81 -41.85
C ALA A 47 -2.54 -26.33 -40.57
N SER A 48 -1.67 -27.19 -40.08
CA SER A 48 -0.31 -26.97 -39.53
C SER A 48 -0.05 -25.94 -38.45
N ALA A 49 0.31 -26.47 -37.29
CA ALA A 49 0.99 -25.82 -36.20
C ALA A 49 2.29 -25.13 -36.62
N HIS A 50 2.45 -23.84 -36.24
CA HIS A 50 3.74 -23.30 -35.88
C HIS A 50 3.51 -22.43 -34.63
N ALA A 51 4.05 -22.95 -33.53
CA ALA A 51 4.12 -22.24 -32.25
C ALA A 51 5.08 -21.07 -32.39
N SER A 52 4.55 -19.87 -32.24
CA SER A 52 5.34 -18.68 -31.89
C SER A 52 5.07 -18.37 -30.42
N ALA A 53 5.91 -18.92 -29.57
CA ALA A 53 6.01 -18.50 -28.18
C ALA A 53 6.66 -17.10 -28.15
N GLY A 54 5.94 -16.12 -27.67
CA GLY A 54 6.51 -14.79 -27.44
C GLY A 54 5.44 -13.73 -27.31
N SER A 55 5.07 -13.36 -26.08
CA SER A 55 4.62 -12.02 -25.64
C SER A 55 3.57 -11.96 -24.55
N ASP A 56 3.41 -12.97 -23.71
CA ASP A 56 2.42 -12.90 -22.61
C ASP A 56 3.02 -12.61 -21.20
N ALA A 57 4.33 -12.32 -21.13
CA ALA A 57 4.99 -12.04 -19.84
C ALA A 57 4.80 -10.61 -19.32
N LYS A 58 4.29 -9.67 -20.12
CA LYS A 58 4.16 -8.26 -19.73
C LYS A 58 2.86 -7.96 -18.97
N GLY A 59 1.80 -8.72 -19.20
CA GLY A 59 0.51 -8.50 -18.56
C GLY A 59 0.38 -9.06 -17.13
N ALA A 60 1.23 -10.01 -16.74
CA ALA A 60 1.19 -10.63 -15.42
C ALA A 60 1.88 -9.77 -14.33
N ASN A 61 2.82 -8.89 -14.71
CA ASN A 61 3.54 -8.02 -13.78
C ASN A 61 2.79 -6.73 -13.42
N ASP A 62 1.84 -6.29 -14.22
CA ASP A 62 1.12 -5.02 -13.97
C ASP A 62 0.16 -5.10 -12.77
N ASN A 63 -0.16 -6.30 -12.29
CA ASN A 63 -1.06 -6.52 -11.15
C ASN A 63 -0.33 -6.75 -9.83
N LEU A 64 1.00 -6.74 -9.82
CA LEU A 64 1.80 -6.89 -8.60
C LEU A 64 2.34 -5.54 -8.13
N VAL A 65 2.27 -5.31 -6.83
CA VAL A 65 2.93 -4.19 -6.15
C VAL A 65 4.08 -4.74 -5.33
N SER A 66 5.30 -4.34 -5.65
CA SER A 66 6.47 -4.71 -4.87
C SER A 66 6.84 -3.63 -3.86
N SER A 67 7.42 -4.04 -2.74
CA SER A 67 7.97 -3.12 -1.75
C SER A 67 9.06 -2.21 -2.34
N GLN A 68 9.80 -2.68 -3.34
CA GLN A 68 10.81 -1.90 -4.06
C GLN A 68 10.18 -0.78 -4.89
N ALA A 69 9.01 -1.00 -5.51
CA ALA A 69 8.30 0.02 -6.28
C ALA A 69 7.74 1.15 -5.40
N LEU A 70 7.65 0.93 -4.09
CA LEU A 70 7.19 1.92 -3.11
C LEU A 70 8.34 2.76 -2.53
N ARG A 71 9.61 2.41 -2.79
CA ARG A 71 10.78 3.18 -2.35
C ARG A 71 10.87 4.55 -3.04
N GLY A 72 11.65 5.44 -2.44
CA GLY A 72 11.86 6.80 -2.94
C GLY A 72 10.95 7.85 -2.30
N GLN A 73 9.86 7.42 -1.66
CA GLN A 73 9.00 8.27 -0.85
C GLN A 73 8.54 7.53 0.41
N PRO A 74 8.40 8.22 1.55
CA PRO A 74 7.82 7.63 2.74
C PRO A 74 6.37 7.21 2.49
N TYR A 75 5.95 6.13 3.13
CA TYR A 75 4.57 5.68 3.07
C TYR A 75 4.12 5.04 4.39
N LEU A 76 2.84 5.06 4.61
CA LEU A 76 2.17 4.36 5.68
C LEU A 76 1.66 3.02 5.16
N LEU A 77 2.02 1.92 5.81
CA LEU A 77 1.45 0.60 5.55
C LEU A 77 0.47 0.27 6.67
N ASN A 78 -0.81 0.19 6.34
CA ASN A 78 -1.86 -0.21 7.28
C ASN A 78 -2.34 -1.62 6.94
N VAL A 79 -2.24 -2.53 7.90
CA VAL A 79 -2.69 -3.92 7.78
C VAL A 79 -4.10 -4.02 8.31
N TRP A 80 -5.04 -4.43 7.48
CA TRP A 80 -6.47 -4.38 7.76
C TRP A 80 -7.25 -5.55 7.14
N ALA A 81 -8.50 -5.73 7.57
CA ALA A 81 -9.42 -6.69 6.97
C ALA A 81 -10.87 -6.22 7.09
N SER A 82 -11.74 -6.69 6.20
CA SER A 82 -13.17 -6.35 6.22
C SER A 82 -13.92 -6.93 7.44
N TRP A 83 -13.45 -8.03 7.98
CA TRP A 83 -14.00 -8.68 9.18
C TRP A 83 -13.49 -8.08 10.49
N CYS A 84 -12.58 -7.10 10.45
CA CYS A 84 -11.90 -6.54 11.61
C CYS A 84 -12.69 -5.35 12.19
N MET A 85 -13.33 -5.53 13.34
CA MET A 85 -14.05 -4.43 14.01
C MET A 85 -13.17 -3.28 14.49
N PRO A 86 -11.97 -3.50 15.07
CA PRO A 86 -11.06 -2.39 15.41
C PRO A 86 -10.59 -1.60 14.17
N CYS A 87 -10.51 -2.24 12.99
CA CYS A 87 -10.18 -1.54 11.73
C CYS A 87 -11.30 -0.54 11.35
N LEU A 88 -12.56 -0.87 11.62
CA LEU A 88 -13.67 0.06 11.42
C LEU A 88 -13.60 1.24 12.41
N GLN A 89 -13.12 1.01 13.63
CA GLN A 89 -12.97 2.07 14.64
C GLN A 89 -11.87 3.09 14.28
N GLU A 90 -10.76 2.64 13.67
CA GLU A 90 -9.68 3.54 13.22
C GLU A 90 -9.97 4.22 11.88
N HIS A 91 -10.93 3.71 11.12
CA HIS A 91 -11.17 4.14 9.75
C HIS A 91 -11.39 5.66 9.57
N PRO A 92 -12.12 6.37 10.47
CA PRO A 92 -12.25 7.82 10.38
C PRO A 92 -10.91 8.56 10.44
N GLN A 93 -9.94 8.07 11.25
CA GLN A 93 -8.61 8.64 11.36
C GLN A 93 -7.78 8.38 10.09
N MET A 94 -7.91 7.19 9.50
CA MET A 94 -7.28 6.86 8.22
C MET A 94 -7.85 7.74 7.09
N MET A 95 -9.16 7.95 7.05
CA MET A 95 -9.80 8.86 6.08
C MET A 95 -9.34 10.31 6.25
N ALA A 96 -9.25 10.81 7.49
CA ALA A 96 -8.75 12.17 7.77
C ALA A 96 -7.27 12.32 7.33
N LEU A 97 -6.45 11.31 7.58
CA LEU A 97 -5.04 11.31 7.14
C LEU A 97 -4.94 11.29 5.62
N ALA A 98 -5.74 10.47 4.93
CA ALA A 98 -5.79 10.44 3.47
C ALA A 98 -6.17 11.80 2.86
N GLN A 99 -7.17 12.48 3.43
CA GLN A 99 -7.60 13.81 3.00
C GLN A 99 -6.53 14.89 3.21
N SER A 100 -5.61 14.69 4.13
CA SER A 100 -4.50 15.63 4.36
C SER A 100 -3.42 15.58 3.28
N HIS A 101 -3.35 14.52 2.48
CA HIS A 101 -2.34 14.25 1.44
C HIS A 101 -0.89 14.37 1.92
N ARG A 102 -0.66 14.24 3.23
CA ARG A 102 0.69 14.38 3.81
C ARG A 102 1.58 13.19 3.58
N ILE A 103 0.98 12.01 3.43
CA ILE A 103 1.72 10.76 3.25
C ILE A 103 0.90 9.81 2.39
N ARG A 104 1.58 9.04 1.54
CA ARG A 104 0.99 7.95 0.80
C ARG A 104 0.55 6.84 1.75
N ILE A 105 -0.65 6.30 1.55
CA ILE A 105 -1.19 5.23 2.39
C ILE A 105 -1.39 3.98 1.56
N VAL A 106 -0.73 2.89 1.97
CA VAL A 106 -0.86 1.56 1.36
C VAL A 106 -1.64 0.67 2.32
N GLY A 107 -2.76 0.12 1.85
CA GLY A 107 -3.53 -0.87 2.60
C GLY A 107 -3.08 -2.28 2.28
N MET A 108 -2.65 -3.05 3.28
CA MET A 108 -2.42 -4.49 3.16
C MET A 108 -3.65 -5.23 3.67
N ASN A 109 -4.43 -5.77 2.74
CA ASN A 109 -5.63 -6.54 3.09
C ASN A 109 -5.24 -7.97 3.51
N TYR A 110 -5.46 -8.28 4.78
CA TYR A 110 -4.93 -9.45 5.48
C TYR A 110 -5.98 -10.55 5.63
N LYS A 111 -5.69 -11.75 5.09
CA LYS A 111 -6.52 -12.96 5.24
C LYS A 111 -8.00 -12.68 5.01
N ASP A 112 -8.32 -12.00 3.93
CA ASP A 112 -9.66 -11.53 3.61
C ASP A 112 -10.07 -11.99 2.20
N GLN A 113 -11.37 -11.99 1.94
CA GLN A 113 -11.87 -12.23 0.60
C GLN A 113 -11.87 -10.92 -0.19
N PRO A 114 -11.28 -10.86 -1.40
CA PRO A 114 -11.23 -9.62 -2.18
C PRO A 114 -12.60 -8.98 -2.43
N ALA A 115 -13.66 -9.80 -2.56
CA ALA A 115 -15.02 -9.30 -2.74
C ALA A 115 -15.55 -8.60 -1.47
N ASP A 116 -15.20 -9.11 -0.29
CA ASP A 116 -15.63 -8.54 1.00
C ASP A 116 -14.85 -7.25 1.28
N ALA A 117 -13.55 -7.24 1.02
CA ALA A 117 -12.71 -6.05 1.10
C ALA A 117 -13.26 -4.92 0.22
N ARG A 118 -13.60 -5.20 -1.05
CA ARG A 118 -14.21 -4.20 -1.95
C ARG A 118 -15.56 -3.69 -1.45
N ARG A 119 -16.43 -4.57 -0.97
CA ARG A 119 -17.73 -4.16 -0.42
C ARG A 119 -17.57 -3.30 0.82
N TRP A 120 -16.59 -3.62 1.66
CA TRP A 120 -16.28 -2.84 2.86
C TRP A 120 -15.82 -1.43 2.50
N LEU A 121 -14.87 -1.29 1.57
CA LEU A 121 -14.38 0.01 1.08
C LEU A 121 -15.48 0.82 0.39
N ALA A 122 -16.34 0.18 -0.41
CA ALA A 122 -17.46 0.86 -1.06
C ALA A 122 -18.46 1.47 -0.05
N ARG A 123 -18.62 0.84 1.12
CA ARG A 123 -19.53 1.33 2.18
C ARG A 123 -18.90 2.37 3.09
N ASN A 124 -17.62 2.24 3.39
CA ASN A 124 -16.95 3.07 4.41
C ASN A 124 -16.02 4.14 3.81
N GLY A 125 -15.75 4.10 2.52
CA GLY A 125 -14.76 4.94 1.84
C GLY A 125 -13.40 4.26 1.73
N ASN A 126 -12.55 4.77 0.84
CA ASN A 126 -11.21 4.23 0.59
C ASN A 126 -10.14 5.27 0.97
N PRO A 127 -9.37 5.05 2.05
CA PRO A 127 -8.27 5.94 2.45
C PRO A 127 -6.94 5.59 1.77
N TYR A 128 -6.87 4.53 0.98
CA TYR A 128 -5.63 3.98 0.45
C TYR A 128 -5.35 4.47 -0.97
N ASP A 129 -4.11 4.89 -1.21
CA ASP A 129 -3.59 5.16 -2.56
C ASP A 129 -3.32 3.87 -3.33
N GLU A 130 -3.01 2.80 -2.60
CA GLU A 130 -2.72 1.48 -3.12
C GLU A 130 -3.24 0.42 -2.16
N ILE A 131 -3.80 -0.67 -2.69
CA ILE A 131 -4.25 -1.80 -1.86
C ILE A 131 -3.63 -3.08 -2.39
N ILE A 132 -2.89 -3.77 -1.53
CA ILE A 132 -2.25 -5.06 -1.77
C ILE A 132 -2.95 -6.16 -0.98
N VAL A 133 -2.99 -7.37 -1.53
CA VAL A 133 -3.73 -8.50 -0.93
C VAL A 133 -2.74 -9.55 -0.41
N ASP A 134 -2.69 -9.70 0.90
CA ASP A 134 -1.97 -10.77 1.59
C ASP A 134 -2.97 -11.85 2.05
N GLY A 135 -3.54 -12.59 1.09
CA GLY A 135 -4.61 -13.55 1.34
C GLY A 135 -4.22 -14.70 2.27
N GLN A 136 -2.94 -15.06 2.31
CA GLN A 136 -2.41 -16.08 3.21
C GLN A 136 -1.79 -15.52 4.50
N GLY A 137 -1.58 -14.21 4.57
CA GLY A 137 -1.01 -13.54 5.72
C GLY A 137 0.48 -13.77 5.92
N ARG A 138 1.22 -14.23 4.90
CA ARG A 138 2.66 -14.51 5.01
C ARG A 138 3.48 -13.24 5.15
N THR A 139 3.19 -12.26 4.32
CA THR A 139 3.87 -10.97 4.38
C THR A 139 3.62 -10.26 5.72
N ALA A 140 2.39 -10.30 6.22
CA ALA A 140 2.07 -9.77 7.54
C ALA A 140 2.88 -10.46 8.66
N ILE A 141 3.09 -11.79 8.58
CA ILE A 141 3.95 -12.52 9.52
C ILE A 141 5.39 -12.00 9.46
N ASP A 142 5.95 -11.78 8.26
CA ASP A 142 7.31 -11.24 8.09
C ASP A 142 7.45 -9.84 8.72
N PHE A 143 6.37 -9.03 8.68
CA PHE A 143 6.26 -7.76 9.41
C PHE A 143 6.03 -7.91 10.92
N GLY A 144 5.97 -9.14 11.45
CA GLY A 144 5.67 -9.40 12.85
C GLY A 144 4.27 -8.91 13.25
N VAL A 145 3.30 -9.05 12.36
CA VAL A 145 1.88 -8.76 12.63
C VAL A 145 1.28 -9.95 13.36
N TYR A 146 0.70 -9.69 14.51
CA TYR A 146 0.01 -10.70 15.32
C TYR A 146 -1.51 -10.60 15.22
N GLY A 147 -2.01 -9.48 14.72
CA GLY A 147 -3.43 -9.21 14.55
C GLY A 147 -3.66 -7.94 13.74
N VAL A 148 -4.90 -7.63 13.46
CA VAL A 148 -5.28 -6.41 12.73
C VAL A 148 -6.17 -5.52 13.62
N PRO A 149 -6.02 -4.19 13.50
CA PRO A 149 -5.12 -3.48 12.61
C PRO A 149 -3.70 -3.33 13.19
N GLU A 150 -2.72 -3.19 12.31
CA GLU A 150 -1.38 -2.70 12.63
C GLU A 150 -0.94 -1.69 11.58
N THR A 151 -0.19 -0.67 12.01
CA THR A 151 0.23 0.43 11.12
C THR A 151 1.74 0.62 11.21
N PHE A 152 2.40 0.70 10.06
CA PHE A 152 3.84 0.91 9.94
C PHE A 152 4.11 2.19 9.16
N LEU A 153 4.99 3.04 9.66
CA LEU A 153 5.56 4.15 8.91
C LEU A 153 6.90 3.71 8.33
N ILE A 154 7.03 3.75 7.02
CA ILE A 154 8.21 3.30 6.28
C ILE A 154 8.81 4.51 5.55
N ASP A 155 10.12 4.71 5.70
CA ASP A 155 10.82 5.82 5.05
C ASP A 155 11.12 5.54 3.55
N ALA A 156 11.69 6.53 2.87
CA ALA A 156 12.01 6.45 1.46
C ALA A 156 13.02 5.33 1.13
N GLU A 157 13.87 4.96 2.08
CA GLU A 157 14.86 3.89 1.98
C GLU A 157 14.27 2.50 2.26
N GLY A 158 12.99 2.46 2.67
CA GLY A 158 12.29 1.21 3.01
C GLY A 158 12.56 0.72 4.44
N ARG A 159 12.92 1.61 5.38
CA ARG A 159 13.13 1.25 6.79
C ARG A 159 11.90 1.57 7.62
N ILE A 160 11.56 0.70 8.55
CA ILE A 160 10.46 0.92 9.50
C ILE A 160 10.88 1.98 10.52
N ARG A 161 10.15 3.09 10.58
CA ARG A 161 10.41 4.22 11.47
C ARG A 161 9.44 4.29 12.64
N TYR A 162 8.24 3.75 12.47
CA TYR A 162 7.22 3.67 13.51
C TYR A 162 6.34 2.43 13.31
N LYS A 163 5.87 1.84 14.39
CA LYS A 163 4.91 0.74 14.40
C LYS A 163 3.85 1.00 15.46
N LEU A 164 2.59 0.91 15.07
CA LEU A 164 1.43 0.91 15.96
C LEU A 164 0.77 -0.46 15.89
N THR A 165 0.55 -1.07 17.05
CA THR A 165 -0.26 -2.29 17.18
C THR A 165 -1.63 -1.91 17.74
N GLY A 166 -2.70 -2.35 17.08
CA GLY A 166 -4.07 -1.99 17.41
C GLY A 166 -4.56 -0.74 16.68
N ALA A 167 -5.81 -0.34 16.99
CA ALA A 167 -6.50 0.73 16.29
C ALA A 167 -5.88 2.11 16.52
N LEU A 168 -5.73 2.88 15.45
CA LEU A 168 -5.28 4.27 15.48
C LEU A 168 -6.35 5.16 16.10
N SER A 169 -6.11 5.66 17.30
CA SER A 169 -6.98 6.66 17.95
C SER A 169 -6.65 8.08 17.48
N VAL A 170 -7.56 9.03 17.73
CA VAL A 170 -7.30 10.46 17.48
C VAL A 170 -6.06 10.93 18.25
N GLN A 171 -5.92 10.51 19.49
CA GLN A 171 -4.77 10.89 20.32
C GLN A 171 -3.48 10.30 19.76
N THR A 172 -3.43 9.01 19.43
CA THR A 172 -2.24 8.37 18.84
C THR A 172 -1.87 9.00 17.50
N LEU A 173 -2.86 9.34 16.67
CA LEU A 173 -2.63 10.06 15.43
C LEU A 173 -1.93 11.40 15.68
N GLN A 174 -2.45 12.21 16.62
CA GLN A 174 -1.93 13.56 16.89
C GLN A 174 -0.59 13.54 17.64
N ASP A 175 -0.45 12.70 18.66
CA ASP A 175 0.68 12.75 19.57
C ASP A 175 1.88 11.91 19.11
N GLN A 176 1.66 10.93 18.23
CA GLN A 176 2.70 9.99 17.82
C GLN A 176 2.89 9.93 16.30
N LEU A 177 1.84 9.60 15.53
CA LEU A 177 1.99 9.34 14.10
C LEU A 177 2.29 10.60 13.30
N LEU A 178 1.55 11.69 13.51
CA LEU A 178 1.81 12.95 12.81
C LEU A 178 3.20 13.54 13.11
N PRO A 179 3.70 13.56 14.36
CA PRO A 179 5.09 13.93 14.63
C PRO A 179 6.12 13.01 13.96
N ALA A 180 5.88 11.70 13.91
CA ALA A 180 6.77 10.77 13.22
C ALA A 180 6.81 11.02 11.70
N ILE A 181 5.68 11.33 11.08
CA ILE A 181 5.61 11.73 9.66
C ILE A 181 6.39 13.03 9.44
N ALA A 182 6.16 14.05 10.28
CA ALA A 182 6.85 15.34 10.19
C ALA A 182 8.38 15.21 10.32
N ALA A 183 8.85 14.29 11.17
CA ALA A 183 10.28 14.00 11.31
C ALA A 183 10.89 13.42 10.03
N LEU A 184 10.14 12.64 9.24
CA LEU A 184 10.61 12.15 7.94
C LEU A 184 10.63 13.25 6.88
N GLU A 185 9.62 14.13 6.88
CA GLU A 185 9.55 15.27 5.96
C GLU A 185 10.75 16.22 6.15
N SER A 186 11.15 16.49 7.40
CA SER A 186 12.29 17.36 7.70
C SER A 186 13.66 16.74 7.36
N ASN A 187 13.79 15.42 7.47
CA ASN A 187 15.03 14.72 7.14
C ASN A 187 15.23 14.49 5.62
N GLY A 188 14.15 14.59 4.84
CA GLY A 188 14.17 14.42 3.38
C GLY A 188 14.43 15.70 2.59
N GLN A 189 14.47 16.86 3.22
CA GLN A 189 14.85 18.09 2.53
C GLN A 189 16.39 18.13 2.36
N PRO A 190 16.93 18.23 1.14
CA PRO A 190 18.33 18.50 0.95
C PRO A 190 18.62 19.85 1.63
N SER A 191 19.59 19.85 2.53
CA SER A 191 20.12 21.07 3.15
C SER A 191 20.51 22.02 2.02
N GLY A 192 19.66 22.99 1.74
CA GLY A 192 19.95 24.07 0.81
C GLY A 192 21.15 24.83 1.37
N ASN A 193 22.33 24.49 0.89
CA ASN A 193 23.54 25.23 1.14
C ASN A 193 23.42 26.59 0.47
N THR A 194 22.81 27.55 1.16
CA THR A 194 22.89 28.97 0.83
C THR A 194 24.27 29.43 1.24
N SER A 195 25.27 29.17 0.38
CA SER A 195 26.52 29.90 0.45
C SER A 195 26.22 31.41 0.34
N PRO A 196 26.66 32.25 1.30
CA PRO A 196 26.53 33.69 1.15
C PRO A 196 27.33 34.13 -0.05
N ARG A 197 26.67 34.84 -0.99
CA ARG A 197 27.39 35.53 -2.07
C ARG A 197 28.39 36.49 -1.46
N PRO A 198 29.66 36.50 -1.90
CA PRO A 198 30.57 37.54 -1.50
C PRO A 198 30.07 38.89 -2.06
N ASN A 199 29.99 39.86 -1.15
CA ASN A 199 29.64 41.24 -1.46
C ASN A 199 30.68 41.81 -2.41
N PRO A 200 30.35 42.50 -3.53
CA PRO A 200 31.31 43.20 -4.32
C PRO A 200 31.90 44.37 -3.51
N ALA A 201 33.21 44.42 -3.44
CA ALA A 201 33.96 45.50 -2.82
C ALA A 201 33.79 46.83 -3.60
N PRO A 202 33.97 47.98 -2.94
CA PRO A 202 33.72 49.33 -3.49
C PRO A 202 34.64 49.73 -4.61
#